data_4cb8069e88165e1fd1299e14e64c6705
#
_entry.id   4cb8069e88165e1fd1299e14e64c6705
#
_cell.length_a   1.000
_cell.length_b   1.000
_cell.length_c   1.000
_cell.angle_alpha   90.00
_cell.angle_beta   90.00
_cell.angle_gamma   90.00
#
_symmetry.space_group_name_H-M   'P 1'
#
loop_
_entity.id
_entity.type
_entity.pdbx_description
1 polymer ?
#
loop_
_entity_poly.entity_id
_entity_poly.type
_entity_poly.pdbx_seq_one_letter_code
_entity_poly.pdbx_strand_id
1 'polypeptide(L)'
;MPSVPTRSSENTRWVPYVLPWEDAPLDLSFLYEEDKPAGKRGFLKRDGARFVFGDGTEARFWGTCFNSAANFPSHEHAEKVARRLAKFGVNMMRNHQMDAEWSTPNIFQFTRGRRRNDSRSLDPESLDRFDYLVHCLKQQGIYLYMDNLTYRRFKPGDGVDAVDELDPAAKPYTCFDRRMIDLQKEF
;
A
#
# COMPACT_ATOMS: atom_id res chain seq x y z
N MET A 1 -0.22 -1.68 -27.33
CA MET A 1 -1.05 -2.49 -26.41
C MET A 1 -0.81 -3.95 -26.76
N PRO A 2 -0.45 -4.81 -25.80
CA PRO A 2 -0.40 -6.24 -26.09
C PRO A 2 -1.80 -6.73 -26.38
N SER A 3 -1.96 -7.44 -27.49
CA SER A 3 -3.22 -8.06 -27.88
C SER A 3 -3.65 -9.06 -26.80
N VAL A 4 -4.87 -8.92 -26.31
CA VAL A 4 -5.51 -9.92 -25.47
C VAL A 4 -5.51 -11.24 -26.26
N PRO A 5 -5.00 -12.35 -25.71
CA PRO A 5 -5.01 -13.61 -26.43
C PRO A 5 -6.44 -13.98 -26.79
N THR A 6 -6.69 -14.15 -28.05
CA THR A 6 -7.96 -14.71 -28.58
C THR A 6 -8.19 -16.09 -27.95
N ARG A 7 -9.33 -16.28 -27.31
CA ARG A 7 -9.75 -17.57 -26.77
C ARG A 7 -9.59 -18.65 -27.86
N SER A 8 -8.79 -19.67 -27.59
CA SER A 8 -8.77 -20.83 -28.47
C SER A 8 -10.14 -21.53 -28.40
N SER A 9 -10.61 -22.00 -29.53
CA SER A 9 -11.91 -22.69 -29.69
C SER A 9 -12.04 -23.98 -28.85
N GLU A 10 -10.95 -24.44 -28.24
CA GLU A 10 -10.91 -25.68 -27.46
C GLU A 10 -11.39 -25.51 -26.00
N ASN A 11 -11.55 -24.28 -25.49
CA ASN A 11 -11.91 -24.01 -24.10
C ASN A 11 -13.31 -23.39 -23.91
N THR A 12 -14.29 -23.81 -24.67
CA THR A 12 -15.69 -23.36 -24.59
C THR A 12 -16.36 -23.68 -23.23
N ARG A 13 -15.74 -24.52 -22.40
CA ARG A 13 -16.23 -24.89 -21.08
C ARG A 13 -15.70 -23.99 -19.95
N TRP A 14 -14.75 -23.13 -20.24
CA TRP A 14 -14.22 -22.20 -19.21
C TRP A 14 -15.20 -21.07 -18.99
N VAL A 15 -15.61 -20.91 -17.73
CA VAL A 15 -16.40 -19.75 -17.27
C VAL A 15 -15.50 -18.81 -16.47
N PRO A 16 -15.72 -17.49 -16.55
CA PRO A 16 -15.00 -16.57 -15.69
C PRO A 16 -15.25 -16.92 -14.22
N TYR A 17 -14.18 -17.11 -13.44
CA TYR A 17 -14.30 -17.22 -12.00
C TYR A 17 -14.44 -15.80 -11.43
N VAL A 18 -15.63 -15.48 -10.99
CA VAL A 18 -15.91 -14.22 -10.31
C VAL A 18 -16.05 -14.53 -8.83
N LEU A 19 -15.12 -14.00 -8.04
CA LEU A 19 -15.20 -14.11 -6.58
C LEU A 19 -16.16 -13.03 -6.06
N PRO A 20 -17.36 -13.38 -5.60
CA PRO A 20 -18.31 -12.39 -5.07
C PRO A 20 -17.73 -11.68 -3.85
N TRP A 21 -17.96 -10.37 -3.73
CA TRP A 21 -17.48 -9.60 -2.58
C TRP A 21 -18.10 -10.05 -1.26
N GLU A 22 -19.36 -10.44 -1.30
CA GLU A 22 -20.13 -10.82 -0.11
C GLU A 22 -19.98 -12.29 0.26
N ASP A 23 -19.71 -13.17 -0.70
CA ASP A 23 -19.50 -14.58 -0.47
C ASP A 23 -18.05 -14.87 -0.08
N ALA A 24 -17.88 -15.38 1.13
CA ALA A 24 -16.65 -16.02 1.54
C ALA A 24 -17.03 -17.38 2.16
N PRO A 25 -16.39 -18.48 1.77
CA PRO A 25 -16.66 -19.79 2.33
C PRO A 25 -16.33 -19.85 3.82
N LEU A 26 -15.55 -18.89 4.31
CA LEU A 26 -15.14 -18.77 5.69
C LEU A 26 -15.15 -17.29 6.10
N ASP A 27 -15.70 -16.98 7.27
CA ASP A 27 -15.61 -15.66 7.87
C ASP A 27 -14.81 -15.72 9.16
N LEU A 28 -13.58 -15.21 9.12
CA LEU A 28 -12.66 -15.15 10.25
C LEU A 28 -12.59 -13.75 10.88
N SER A 29 -13.47 -12.83 10.51
CA SER A 29 -13.46 -11.44 10.99
C SER A 29 -13.63 -11.34 12.52
N PHE A 30 -14.20 -12.35 13.15
CA PHE A 30 -14.36 -12.43 14.60
C PHE A 30 -13.05 -12.58 15.37
N LEU A 31 -11.99 -13.09 14.74
CA LEU A 31 -10.70 -13.35 15.41
C LEU A 31 -10.07 -12.10 16.02
N TYR A 32 -10.35 -10.94 15.43
CA TYR A 32 -9.77 -9.65 15.84
C TYR A 32 -10.82 -8.66 16.35
N GLU A 33 -11.99 -9.14 16.77
CA GLU A 33 -13.07 -8.26 17.26
C GLU A 33 -12.60 -7.41 18.45
N GLU A 34 -11.84 -8.03 19.36
CA GLU A 34 -11.28 -7.33 20.51
C GLU A 34 -10.16 -6.31 20.16
N ASP A 35 -9.62 -6.39 18.95
CA ASP A 35 -8.55 -5.51 18.47
C ASP A 35 -9.08 -4.32 17.66
N LYS A 36 -10.39 -4.25 17.41
CA LYS A 36 -11.03 -3.15 16.68
C LYS A 36 -11.26 -1.94 17.57
N PRO A 37 -10.93 -0.73 17.12
CA PRO A 37 -10.11 -0.44 15.93
C PRO A 37 -8.64 -0.75 16.17
N ALA A 38 -7.87 -1.01 15.09
CA ALA A 38 -6.43 -1.22 15.19
C ALA A 38 -5.76 -0.05 15.94
N GLY A 39 -4.81 -0.37 16.83
CA GLY A 39 -4.17 0.61 17.71
C GLY A 39 -4.84 0.77 19.09
N LYS A 40 -6.01 0.18 19.31
CA LYS A 40 -6.73 0.21 20.61
C LYS A 40 -5.85 -0.28 21.77
N ARG A 41 -4.98 -1.26 21.52
CA ARG A 41 -4.07 -1.85 22.52
C ARG A 41 -2.75 -1.08 22.67
N GLY A 42 -2.62 0.11 22.08
CA GLY A 42 -1.43 0.94 22.13
C GLY A 42 -0.34 0.53 21.13
N PHE A 43 0.83 1.14 21.27
CA PHE A 43 1.96 0.92 20.36
C PHE A 43 2.56 -0.47 20.51
N LEU A 44 3.03 -1.00 19.37
CA LEU A 44 3.79 -2.24 19.34
C LEU A 44 5.15 -2.06 20.04
N LYS A 45 5.51 -3.01 20.87
CA LYS A 45 6.76 -3.06 21.62
C LYS A 45 7.44 -4.41 21.45
N ARG A 46 8.73 -4.46 21.71
CA ARG A 46 9.48 -5.72 21.82
C ARG A 46 9.56 -6.13 23.28
N ASP A 47 9.25 -7.40 23.54
CA ASP A 47 9.49 -8.07 24.83
C ASP A 47 10.26 -9.36 24.58
N GLY A 48 11.57 -9.33 24.83
CA GLY A 48 12.48 -10.42 24.48
C GLY A 48 12.47 -10.73 22.99
N ALA A 49 12.03 -11.94 22.63
CA ALA A 49 11.90 -12.42 21.25
C ALA A 49 10.50 -12.24 20.68
N ARG A 50 9.57 -11.59 21.41
CA ARG A 50 8.18 -11.43 20.99
C ARG A 50 7.83 -9.97 20.74
N PHE A 51 6.79 -9.75 19.96
CA PHE A 51 6.12 -8.46 19.89
C PHE A 51 4.91 -8.46 20.84
N VAL A 52 4.72 -7.35 21.53
CA VAL A 52 3.57 -7.13 22.42
C VAL A 52 2.99 -5.74 22.17
N PHE A 53 1.70 -5.58 22.40
CA PHE A 53 1.05 -4.28 22.39
C PHE A 53 1.33 -3.50 23.70
N GLY A 54 0.89 -2.24 23.73
CA GLY A 54 1.08 -1.37 24.89
C GLY A 54 0.49 -1.91 26.18
N ASP A 55 -0.59 -2.67 26.11
CA ASP A 55 -1.27 -3.35 27.22
C ASP A 55 -0.62 -4.68 27.63
N GLY A 56 0.47 -5.12 26.97
CA GLY A 56 1.17 -6.36 27.22
C GLY A 56 0.64 -7.59 26.48
N THR A 57 -0.43 -7.46 25.73
CA THR A 57 -0.98 -8.56 24.89
C THR A 57 0.02 -8.94 23.79
N GLU A 58 0.24 -10.24 23.57
CA GLU A 58 1.11 -10.72 22.50
C GLU A 58 0.55 -10.32 21.14
N ALA A 59 1.40 -9.71 20.31
CA ALA A 59 1.06 -9.29 18.95
C ALA A 59 1.50 -10.34 17.94
N ARG A 60 0.56 -10.84 17.14
CA ARG A 60 0.79 -11.75 16.02
C ARG A 60 0.08 -11.23 14.79
N PHE A 61 0.76 -11.30 13.65
CA PHE A 61 0.25 -10.73 12.41
C PHE A 61 0.17 -11.77 11.31
N TRP A 62 -0.97 -11.77 10.63
CA TRP A 62 -1.21 -12.46 9.37
C TRP A 62 -1.49 -11.40 8.31
N GLY A 63 -0.55 -11.22 7.38
CA GLY A 63 -0.53 -10.07 6.48
C GLY A 63 -0.64 -10.40 5.01
N THR A 64 -1.04 -9.38 4.25
CA THR A 64 -0.98 -9.37 2.79
C THR A 64 -0.41 -8.04 2.30
N CYS A 65 -0.28 -7.87 0.98
CA CYS A 65 0.36 -6.70 0.40
C CYS A 65 -0.53 -6.06 -0.68
N PHE A 66 -0.69 -4.73 -0.60
CA PHE A 66 -1.11 -3.92 -1.73
C PHE A 66 0.11 -3.37 -2.42
N ASN A 67 0.06 -3.34 -3.75
CA ASN A 67 1.15 -2.89 -4.58
C ASN A 67 0.71 -1.75 -5.49
N SER A 68 1.54 -0.71 -5.59
CA SER A 68 1.38 0.39 -6.54
C SER A 68 -0.02 1.04 -6.46
N ALA A 69 -0.75 1.13 -7.57
CA ALA A 69 -2.08 1.76 -7.65
C ALA A 69 -3.16 1.11 -6.77
N ALA A 70 -2.97 -0.14 -6.36
CA ALA A 70 -3.90 -0.82 -5.45
C ALA A 70 -4.00 -0.16 -4.07
N ASN A 71 -3.01 0.68 -3.71
CA ASN A 71 -3.06 1.47 -2.48
C ASN A 71 -4.03 2.66 -2.53
N PHE A 72 -4.61 2.97 -3.70
CA PHE A 72 -5.46 4.15 -3.90
C PHE A 72 -6.84 3.77 -4.48
N PRO A 73 -7.59 2.86 -3.85
CA PRO A 73 -8.93 2.49 -4.30
C PRO A 73 -9.91 3.67 -4.16
N SER A 74 -11.07 3.60 -4.81
CA SER A 74 -12.17 4.50 -4.46
C SER A 74 -12.64 4.23 -3.01
N HIS A 75 -13.31 5.20 -2.39
CA HIS A 75 -13.85 5.03 -1.03
C HIS A 75 -14.75 3.79 -0.92
N GLU A 76 -15.69 3.62 -1.86
CA GLU A 76 -16.57 2.44 -1.91
C GLU A 76 -15.78 1.13 -1.98
N HIS A 77 -14.71 1.12 -2.79
CA HIS A 77 -13.87 -0.07 -2.93
C HIS A 77 -13.03 -0.34 -1.69
N ALA A 78 -12.53 0.71 -1.02
CA ALA A 78 -11.78 0.60 0.22
C ALA A 78 -12.60 -0.09 1.33
N GLU A 79 -13.88 0.26 1.46
CA GLU A 79 -14.77 -0.39 2.42
C GLU A 79 -14.94 -1.89 2.13
N LYS A 80 -15.21 -2.24 0.87
CA LYS A 80 -15.38 -3.64 0.45
C LYS A 80 -14.12 -4.45 0.68
N VAL A 81 -12.96 -3.90 0.32
CA VAL A 81 -11.66 -4.55 0.48
C VAL A 81 -11.35 -4.76 1.95
N ALA A 82 -11.52 -3.76 2.81
CA ALA A 82 -11.22 -3.88 4.23
C ALA A 82 -12.08 -4.98 4.90
N ARG A 83 -13.39 -5.01 4.63
CA ARG A 83 -14.27 -6.07 5.12
C ARG A 83 -13.86 -7.45 4.61
N ARG A 84 -13.50 -7.54 3.33
CA ARG A 84 -13.09 -8.83 2.75
C ARG A 84 -11.79 -9.35 3.34
N LEU A 85 -10.81 -8.48 3.55
CA LEU A 85 -9.55 -8.86 4.20
C LEU A 85 -9.79 -9.36 5.63
N ALA A 86 -10.65 -8.70 6.39
CA ALA A 86 -11.04 -9.15 7.72
C ALA A 86 -11.67 -10.57 7.68
N LYS A 87 -12.55 -10.86 6.70
CA LYS A 87 -13.12 -12.20 6.51
C LYS A 87 -12.06 -13.27 6.24
N PHE A 88 -10.94 -12.93 5.64
CA PHE A 88 -9.80 -13.85 5.47
C PHE A 88 -8.86 -13.92 6.67
N GLY A 89 -9.18 -13.25 7.77
CA GLY A 89 -8.36 -13.22 8.98
C GLY A 89 -7.09 -12.40 8.83
N VAL A 90 -7.04 -11.49 7.86
CA VAL A 90 -5.92 -10.56 7.69
C VAL A 90 -5.98 -9.49 8.76
N ASN A 91 -4.88 -9.30 9.49
CA ASN A 91 -4.74 -8.23 10.48
C ASN A 91 -3.52 -7.32 10.26
N MET A 92 -2.81 -7.50 9.13
CA MET A 92 -1.75 -6.59 8.69
C MET A 92 -1.78 -6.40 7.18
N MET A 93 -1.70 -5.16 6.74
CA MET A 93 -1.58 -4.77 5.34
C MET A 93 -0.25 -4.08 5.09
N ARG A 94 0.55 -4.61 4.17
CA ARG A 94 1.73 -3.92 3.66
C ARG A 94 1.33 -3.02 2.49
N ASN A 95 1.63 -1.72 2.61
CA ASN A 95 1.46 -0.75 1.54
C ASN A 95 2.78 -0.56 0.81
N HIS A 96 2.89 -1.18 -0.37
CA HIS A 96 4.13 -1.27 -1.13
C HIS A 96 4.07 -0.46 -2.42
N GLN A 97 5.19 0.18 -2.80
CA GLN A 97 5.37 0.89 -4.07
C GLN A 97 4.32 1.99 -4.34
N MET A 98 3.90 2.72 -3.32
CA MET A 98 2.98 3.85 -3.47
C MET A 98 3.58 4.99 -4.29
N ASP A 99 4.91 5.07 -4.32
CA ASP A 99 5.75 6.08 -4.95
C ASP A 99 6.23 5.71 -6.37
N ALA A 100 5.76 4.60 -6.93
CA ALA A 100 6.20 4.09 -8.21
C ALA A 100 5.66 4.90 -9.38
N GLU A 101 6.52 5.62 -10.11
CA GLU A 101 6.11 6.52 -11.22
C GLU A 101 5.41 5.78 -12.38
N TRP A 102 5.74 4.52 -12.63
CA TRP A 102 5.08 3.74 -13.70
C TRP A 102 3.62 3.38 -13.38
N SER A 103 3.21 3.55 -12.14
CA SER A 103 1.85 3.24 -11.68
C SER A 103 1.01 4.51 -11.60
N THR A 104 -0.23 4.43 -12.06
CA THR A 104 -1.21 5.51 -11.95
C THR A 104 -2.51 4.96 -11.38
N PRO A 105 -3.02 5.50 -10.27
CA PRO A 105 -2.45 6.60 -9.47
C PRO A 105 -1.22 6.18 -8.68
N ASN A 106 -0.46 7.15 -8.18
CA ASN A 106 0.55 7.01 -7.15
C ASN A 106 0.47 8.18 -6.17
N ILE A 107 1.34 8.19 -5.15
CA ILE A 107 1.26 9.19 -4.09
C ILE A 107 1.69 10.61 -4.52
N PHE A 108 2.48 10.74 -5.59
CA PHE A 108 3.02 12.04 -6.04
C PHE A 108 2.15 12.71 -7.12
N GLN A 109 2.25 14.04 -7.22
CA GLN A 109 1.46 14.84 -8.16
C GLN A 109 1.86 14.68 -9.63
N PHE A 110 2.89 13.95 -9.97
CA PHE A 110 3.27 13.72 -11.37
C PHE A 110 2.45 12.63 -12.08
N THR A 111 1.43 12.08 -11.43
CA THR A 111 0.50 11.13 -12.01
C THR A 111 -0.67 11.82 -12.72
N ARG A 112 -1.45 11.07 -13.49
CA ARG A 112 -2.66 11.56 -14.19
C ARG A 112 -2.36 12.71 -15.17
N GLY A 113 -1.21 12.62 -15.87
CA GLY A 113 -0.80 13.62 -16.84
C GLY A 113 -0.22 14.90 -16.25
N ARG A 114 -0.08 15.02 -14.95
CA ARG A 114 0.58 16.14 -14.30
C ARG A 114 2.10 15.93 -14.34
N ARG A 115 2.77 16.64 -15.23
CA ARG A 115 4.24 16.65 -15.31
C ARG A 115 4.81 17.66 -14.33
N ARG A 116 5.51 17.17 -13.31
CA ARG A 116 6.28 18.00 -12.39
C ARG A 116 7.77 17.72 -12.57
N ASN A 117 8.58 18.75 -12.32
CA ASN A 117 10.03 18.65 -12.36
C ASN A 117 10.65 18.27 -11.00
N ASP A 118 9.82 17.97 -10.02
CA ASP A 118 10.20 17.54 -8.67
C ASP A 118 9.30 16.41 -8.17
N SER A 119 9.72 15.72 -7.12
CA SER A 119 8.97 14.66 -6.45
C SER A 119 8.61 15.03 -5.00
N ARG A 120 8.32 16.33 -4.74
CA ARG A 120 8.09 16.87 -3.39
C ARG A 120 6.62 17.04 -3.02
N SER A 121 5.73 17.02 -4.01
CA SER A 121 4.31 17.29 -3.77
C SER A 121 3.48 16.01 -3.85
N LEU A 122 2.71 15.75 -2.80
CA LEU A 122 1.74 14.66 -2.79
C LEU A 122 0.53 15.00 -3.66
N ASP A 123 -0.06 13.99 -4.28
CA ASP A 123 -1.31 14.13 -5.03
C ASP A 123 -2.49 14.11 -4.05
N PRO A 124 -3.28 15.21 -3.96
CA PRO A 124 -4.35 15.29 -2.97
C PRO A 124 -5.42 14.21 -3.12
N GLU A 125 -5.73 13.79 -4.36
CA GLU A 125 -6.71 12.73 -4.59
C GLU A 125 -6.18 11.37 -4.18
N SER A 126 -4.90 11.09 -4.46
CA SER A 126 -4.28 9.84 -4.02
C SER A 126 -4.15 9.80 -2.50
N LEU A 127 -3.80 10.91 -1.87
CA LEU A 127 -3.70 11.02 -0.41
C LEU A 127 -5.07 10.78 0.25
N ASP A 128 -6.13 11.45 -0.23
CA ASP A 128 -7.50 11.24 0.27
C ASP A 128 -7.92 9.77 0.19
N ARG A 129 -7.69 9.13 -0.95
CA ARG A 129 -8.02 7.71 -1.15
C ARG A 129 -7.21 6.79 -0.23
N PHE A 130 -5.94 7.10 -0.04
CA PHE A 130 -5.08 6.33 0.85
C PHE A 130 -5.50 6.49 2.31
N ASP A 131 -5.73 7.72 2.75
CA ASP A 131 -6.20 8.00 4.12
C ASP A 131 -7.52 7.30 4.42
N TYR A 132 -8.45 7.31 3.45
CA TYR A 132 -9.71 6.59 3.61
C TYR A 132 -9.53 5.07 3.65
N LEU A 133 -8.64 4.51 2.84
CA LEU A 133 -8.28 3.09 2.93
C LEU A 133 -7.70 2.75 4.31
N VAL A 134 -6.78 3.57 4.81
CA VAL A 134 -6.21 3.42 6.16
C VAL A 134 -7.30 3.44 7.23
N HIS A 135 -8.25 4.38 7.12
CA HIS A 135 -9.40 4.44 8.02
C HIS A 135 -10.20 3.13 7.99
N CYS A 136 -10.58 2.65 6.81
CA CYS A 136 -11.35 1.42 6.67
C CYS A 136 -10.63 0.19 7.23
N LEU A 137 -9.33 0.05 6.94
CA LEU A 137 -8.50 -1.03 7.48
C LEU A 137 -8.43 -0.98 9.00
N LYS A 138 -8.19 0.21 9.56
CA LYS A 138 -8.16 0.44 11.01
C LYS A 138 -9.47 0.01 11.68
N GLN A 139 -10.63 0.37 11.12
CA GLN A 139 -11.93 -0.03 11.66
C GLN A 139 -12.13 -1.55 11.68
N GLN A 140 -11.46 -2.29 10.81
CA GLN A 140 -11.50 -3.75 10.76
C GLN A 140 -10.42 -4.43 11.63
N GLY A 141 -9.64 -3.68 12.41
CA GLY A 141 -8.56 -4.23 13.24
C GLY A 141 -7.29 -4.55 12.45
N ILE A 142 -7.14 -4.02 11.23
CA ILE A 142 -6.00 -4.29 10.36
C ILE A 142 -4.94 -3.21 10.54
N TYR A 143 -3.74 -3.63 10.94
CA TYR A 143 -2.57 -2.79 11.11
C TYR A 143 -1.86 -2.56 9.77
N LEU A 144 -1.06 -1.49 9.71
CA LEU A 144 -0.30 -1.15 8.52
C LEU A 144 1.20 -1.44 8.70
N TYR A 145 1.79 -1.98 7.65
CA TYR A 145 3.23 -1.98 7.41
C TYR A 145 3.50 -1.11 6.18
N MET A 146 3.92 0.13 6.41
CA MET A 146 4.08 1.11 5.34
C MET A 146 5.51 1.13 4.84
N ASP A 147 5.69 0.95 3.54
CA ASP A 147 6.97 1.20 2.87
C ASP A 147 6.98 2.67 2.44
N ASN A 148 7.77 3.49 3.09
CA ASN A 148 7.76 4.93 2.82
C ASN A 148 8.39 5.29 1.47
N LEU A 149 9.46 4.62 1.09
CA LEU A 149 10.18 4.94 -0.15
C LEU A 149 10.68 3.66 -0.81
N THR A 150 10.02 3.28 -1.91
CA THR A 150 10.34 2.03 -2.61
C THR A 150 10.89 2.28 -3.99
N TYR A 151 10.26 3.20 -4.75
CA TYR A 151 10.58 3.48 -6.15
C TYR A 151 10.45 4.97 -6.50
N ARG A 152 10.64 5.86 -5.51
CA ARG A 152 10.63 7.29 -5.75
C ARG A 152 11.65 7.63 -6.83
N ARG A 153 11.18 8.20 -7.92
CA ARG A 153 12.04 8.75 -8.95
C ARG A 153 12.32 10.21 -8.66
N PHE A 154 13.57 10.49 -8.30
CA PHE A 154 14.04 11.86 -8.16
C PHE A 154 14.13 12.53 -9.53
N LYS A 155 13.96 13.84 -9.55
CA LYS A 155 13.88 14.66 -10.77
C LYS A 155 14.83 15.84 -10.66
N PRO A 156 15.17 16.53 -11.77
CA PRO A 156 16.08 17.67 -11.72
C PRO A 156 15.70 18.75 -10.73
N GLY A 157 14.40 19.01 -10.55
CA GLY A 157 13.87 19.98 -9.59
C GLY A 157 14.00 19.59 -8.12
N ASP A 158 14.36 18.34 -7.84
CA ASP A 158 14.67 17.89 -6.48
C ASP A 158 16.04 18.35 -5.98
N GLY A 159 16.91 18.84 -6.92
CA GLY A 159 18.26 19.31 -6.61
C GLY A 159 19.22 18.19 -6.21
N VAL A 160 19.04 17.02 -6.78
CA VAL A 160 19.96 15.87 -6.67
C VAL A 160 20.98 15.98 -7.81
N ASP A 161 22.27 15.88 -7.48
CA ASP A 161 23.34 15.95 -8.47
C ASP A 161 23.28 14.78 -9.44
N ALA A 162 23.53 15.03 -10.73
CA ALA A 162 23.56 14.03 -11.80
C ALA A 162 22.33 13.10 -11.83
N VAL A 163 21.16 13.57 -11.45
CA VAL A 163 19.94 12.78 -11.29
C VAL A 163 19.53 12.03 -12.56
N ASP A 164 19.82 12.60 -13.74
CA ASP A 164 19.50 11.99 -15.04
C ASP A 164 20.43 10.82 -15.41
N GLU A 165 21.56 10.69 -14.72
CA GLU A 165 22.53 9.58 -14.88
C GLU A 165 22.25 8.42 -13.93
N LEU A 166 21.34 8.61 -12.95
CA LEU A 166 21.02 7.59 -11.96
C LEU A 166 20.00 6.59 -12.51
N ASP A 167 20.04 5.38 -11.96
CA ASP A 167 18.97 4.41 -12.12
C ASP A 167 17.62 5.03 -11.70
N PRO A 168 16.51 4.78 -12.44
CA PRO A 168 15.21 5.39 -12.16
C PRO A 168 14.72 5.26 -10.72
N ALA A 169 15.08 4.17 -10.03
CA ALA A 169 14.73 3.97 -8.62
C ALA A 169 15.74 4.60 -7.64
N ALA A 170 16.88 5.08 -8.17
CA ALA A 170 17.96 5.70 -7.40
C ALA A 170 18.47 4.89 -6.18
N LYS A 171 18.15 3.62 -6.12
CA LYS A 171 18.68 2.68 -5.12
C LYS A 171 20.07 2.24 -5.57
N PRO A 172 21.07 2.22 -4.78
CA PRO A 172 21.21 2.49 -3.32
C PRO A 172 21.58 3.94 -2.96
N TYR A 173 21.63 4.87 -3.91
CA TYR A 173 22.06 6.26 -3.69
C TYR A 173 21.31 6.97 -2.57
N THR A 174 20.04 6.60 -2.35
CA THR A 174 19.19 7.12 -1.28
C THR A 174 19.76 6.94 0.13
N CYS A 175 20.76 6.07 0.31
CA CYS A 175 21.43 5.86 1.59
C CYS A 175 22.69 6.73 1.77
N PHE A 176 23.21 7.30 0.70
CA PHE A 176 24.51 7.99 0.70
C PHE A 176 24.43 9.44 0.26
N ASP A 177 23.57 9.75 -0.71
CA ASP A 177 23.41 11.12 -1.19
C ASP A 177 22.66 11.97 -0.14
N ARG A 178 23.31 13.08 0.26
CA ARG A 178 22.79 13.92 1.34
C ARG A 178 21.45 14.54 0.97
N ARG A 179 21.31 15.01 -0.27
CA ARG A 179 20.07 15.64 -0.72
C ARG A 179 18.92 14.63 -0.77
N MET A 180 19.17 13.42 -1.24
CA MET A 180 18.16 12.35 -1.23
C MET A 180 17.75 11.96 0.19
N ILE A 181 18.69 11.90 1.14
CA ILE A 181 18.39 11.64 2.55
C ILE A 181 17.47 12.72 3.11
N ASP A 182 17.75 14.00 2.82
CA ASP A 182 16.91 15.09 3.31
C ASP A 182 15.52 15.08 2.67
N LEU A 183 15.40 14.81 1.37
CA LEU A 183 14.13 14.63 0.67
C LEU A 183 13.29 13.46 1.21
N GLN A 184 13.94 12.39 1.68
CA GLN A 184 13.25 11.26 2.33
C GLN A 184 12.68 11.64 3.69
N LYS A 185 13.33 12.54 4.41
CA LYS A 185 12.84 13.04 5.70
C LYS A 185 11.71 14.06 5.56
N GLU A 186 11.63 14.75 4.41
CA GLU A 186 10.52 15.64 4.09
C GLU A 186 9.23 14.88 3.77
N PHE A 187 9.33 13.63 3.33
CA PHE A 187 8.20 12.76 2.97
C PHE A 187 7.55 12.10 4.20
#